data_281a19c1de6660f3c4ebefb40857393e
#
_entry.id   281a19c1de6660f3c4ebefb40857393e
#
_cell.length_a   1.000
_cell.length_b   1.000
_cell.length_c   1.000
_cell.angle_alpha   90.00
_cell.angle_beta   90.00
_cell.angle_gamma   90.00
#
_symmetry.space_group_name_H-M   'P 1'
#
loop_
_entity.id
_entity.type
_entity.pdbx_description
1 polymer ?
#
loop_
_entity_poly.entity_id
_entity_poly.type
_entity_poly.pdbx_seq_one_letter_code
_entity_poly.pdbx_strand_id
1 'polypeptide(L)'
;NGQSEPFVGRVIAKWDRSSFYLATKMPLWKCKSLDDAKRIFEEQLQRLGVDYIDFYLLHSLHKARYEKAKAMGLVDWLWQQKAAGRIRNFGFSCHDNSAGFEYILRDQPWDFCQLQYNYLDRDDRAEEISGDRGYQLTEECGVPLIIMEPIKGGTLASLPADAAAPLHALRPDATDASWALRWVGSHKNVHV
;
A
#
# COMPACT_ATOMS: atom_id res chain seq x y z
N ASN A 1 -6.86 -10.51 10.75
CA ASN A 1 -7.70 -11.10 11.80
C ASN A 1 -9.20 -11.14 11.46
N GLY A 2 -9.62 -10.70 10.24
CA GLY A 2 -10.99 -10.80 9.75
C GLY A 2 -12.02 -9.85 10.40
N GLN A 3 -11.62 -8.99 11.33
CA GLN A 3 -12.51 -8.10 12.06
C GLN A 3 -12.46 -6.64 11.59
N SER A 4 -11.42 -6.24 10.85
CA SER A 4 -11.24 -4.85 10.43
C SER A 4 -12.33 -4.38 9.47
N GLU A 5 -12.64 -5.13 8.43
CA GLU A 5 -13.68 -4.74 7.47
C GLU A 5 -15.09 -4.64 8.10
N PRO A 6 -15.57 -5.62 8.93
CA PRO A 6 -16.84 -5.46 9.63
C PRO A 6 -16.85 -4.27 10.59
N PHE A 7 -15.73 -3.96 11.25
CA PHE A 7 -15.61 -2.80 12.11
C PHE A 7 -15.70 -1.50 11.30
N VAL A 8 -14.88 -1.37 10.25
CA VAL A 8 -14.89 -0.22 9.36
C VAL A 8 -16.27 -0.03 8.74
N GLY A 9 -16.92 -1.10 8.25
CA GLY A 9 -18.26 -1.04 7.69
C GLY A 9 -19.28 -0.41 8.64
N ARG A 10 -19.27 -0.81 9.93
CA ARG A 10 -20.14 -0.20 10.95
C ARG A 10 -19.85 1.29 11.20
N VAL A 11 -18.57 1.68 11.11
CA VAL A 11 -18.18 3.09 11.30
C VAL A 11 -18.63 3.95 10.13
N ILE A 12 -18.29 3.53 8.90
CA ILE A 12 -18.56 4.31 7.69
C ILE A 12 -20.04 4.36 7.32
N ALA A 13 -20.85 3.38 7.76
CA ALA A 13 -22.31 3.38 7.56
C ALA A 13 -23.02 4.63 8.12
N LYS A 14 -22.36 5.41 8.96
CA LYS A 14 -22.88 6.66 9.56
C LYS A 14 -22.59 7.89 8.70
N TRP A 15 -21.85 7.75 7.62
CA TRP A 15 -21.36 8.85 6.79
C TRP A 15 -21.79 8.67 5.34
N ASP A 16 -21.97 9.79 4.64
CA ASP A 16 -22.21 9.74 3.20
C ASP A 16 -21.03 9.05 2.52
N ARG A 17 -21.30 8.06 1.66
CA ARG A 17 -20.28 7.29 0.96
C ARG A 17 -19.32 8.17 0.14
N SER A 18 -19.78 9.31 -0.34
CA SER A 18 -19.00 10.28 -1.10
C SER A 18 -18.05 11.13 -0.24
N SER A 19 -18.19 11.10 1.08
CA SER A 19 -17.43 11.96 2.00
C SER A 19 -16.06 11.38 2.41
N PHE A 20 -15.74 10.15 2.02
CA PHE A 20 -14.48 9.49 2.35
C PHE A 20 -13.99 8.56 1.24
N TYR A 21 -12.70 8.30 1.24
CA TYR A 21 -12.08 7.26 0.43
C TYR A 21 -11.92 5.98 1.23
N LEU A 22 -12.21 4.84 0.61
CA LEU A 22 -12.12 3.53 1.22
C LEU A 22 -11.08 2.68 0.51
N ALA A 23 -10.19 2.06 1.29
CA ALA A 23 -9.18 1.14 0.80
C ALA A 23 -9.31 -0.24 1.46
N THR A 24 -9.15 -1.30 0.68
CA THR A 24 -8.92 -2.66 1.19
C THR A 24 -8.05 -3.45 0.22
N LYS A 25 -7.66 -4.66 0.62
CA LYS A 25 -6.68 -5.47 -0.11
C LYS A 25 -7.18 -6.90 -0.30
N MET A 26 -6.86 -7.49 -1.46
CA MET A 26 -7.06 -8.91 -1.74
C MET A 26 -6.05 -9.78 -0.99
N PRO A 27 -6.46 -10.60 -0.02
CA PRO A 27 -5.56 -11.48 0.72
C PRO A 27 -5.18 -12.71 -0.10
N LEU A 28 -4.16 -12.59 -0.93
CA LEU A 28 -3.77 -13.60 -1.93
C LEU A 28 -3.46 -14.98 -1.33
N TRP A 29 -3.01 -15.04 -0.09
CA TRP A 29 -2.77 -16.32 0.62
C TRP A 29 -4.04 -17.12 0.90
N LYS A 30 -5.21 -16.50 0.76
CA LYS A 30 -6.52 -17.17 0.88
C LYS A 30 -7.08 -17.61 -0.48
N CYS A 31 -6.46 -17.20 -1.58
CA CYS A 31 -6.93 -17.50 -2.93
C CYS A 31 -6.20 -18.71 -3.49
N LYS A 32 -6.91 -19.82 -3.68
CA LYS A 32 -6.42 -21.01 -4.37
C LYS A 32 -6.84 -21.03 -5.83
N SER A 33 -7.91 -20.31 -6.17
CA SER A 33 -8.50 -20.19 -7.50
C SER A 33 -9.03 -18.77 -7.71
N LEU A 34 -9.40 -18.45 -8.96
CA LEU A 34 -10.09 -17.21 -9.31
C LEU A 34 -11.45 -17.10 -8.60
N ASP A 35 -12.16 -18.21 -8.43
CA ASP A 35 -13.46 -18.23 -7.77
C ASP A 35 -13.36 -17.92 -6.27
N ASP A 36 -12.28 -18.35 -5.60
CA ASP A 36 -11.98 -17.89 -4.23
C ASP A 36 -11.81 -16.38 -4.16
N ALA A 37 -11.05 -15.81 -5.09
CA ALA A 37 -10.82 -14.37 -5.13
C ALA A 37 -12.11 -13.59 -5.39
N LYS A 38 -12.94 -14.06 -6.33
CA LYS A 38 -14.27 -13.46 -6.60
C LYS A 38 -15.14 -13.47 -5.35
N ARG A 39 -15.25 -14.63 -4.69
CA ARG A 39 -16.03 -14.76 -3.45
C ARG A 39 -15.51 -13.82 -2.35
N ILE A 40 -14.20 -13.75 -2.15
CA ILE A 40 -13.57 -12.86 -1.16
C ILE A 40 -13.90 -11.40 -1.46
N PHE A 41 -13.82 -10.98 -2.71
CA PHE A 41 -14.15 -9.61 -3.12
C PHE A 41 -15.60 -9.25 -2.81
N GLU A 42 -16.57 -10.14 -3.13
CA GLU A 42 -17.98 -9.93 -2.80
C GLU A 42 -18.20 -9.85 -1.27
N GLU A 43 -17.57 -10.75 -0.51
CA GLU A 43 -17.62 -10.73 0.95
C GLU A 43 -17.03 -9.43 1.54
N GLN A 44 -15.99 -8.86 0.92
CA GLN A 44 -15.39 -7.57 1.34
C GLN A 44 -16.39 -6.43 1.15
N LEU A 45 -17.03 -6.34 -0.02
CA LEU A 45 -18.07 -5.33 -0.27
C LEU A 45 -19.22 -5.46 0.73
N GLN A 46 -19.70 -6.68 1.00
CA GLN A 46 -20.74 -6.94 1.98
C GLN A 46 -20.36 -6.53 3.40
N ARG A 47 -19.13 -6.91 3.85
CA ARG A 47 -18.64 -6.55 5.20
C ARG A 47 -18.46 -5.05 5.37
N LEU A 48 -18.06 -4.36 4.31
CA LEU A 48 -17.90 -2.91 4.31
C LEU A 48 -19.22 -2.16 4.08
N GLY A 49 -20.26 -2.83 3.55
CA GLY A 49 -21.55 -2.25 3.27
C GLY A 49 -21.52 -1.23 2.12
N VAL A 50 -20.72 -1.50 1.08
CA VAL A 50 -20.50 -0.60 -0.06
C VAL A 50 -20.60 -1.33 -1.40
N ASP A 51 -20.93 -0.57 -2.46
CA ASP A 51 -21.01 -1.11 -3.82
C ASP A 51 -19.68 -0.98 -4.58
N TYR A 52 -18.79 -0.10 -4.13
CA TYR A 52 -17.46 0.13 -4.73
C TYR A 52 -16.39 0.46 -3.69
N ILE A 53 -15.14 0.25 -4.08
CA ILE A 53 -13.95 0.56 -3.29
C ILE A 53 -13.09 1.57 -4.05
N ASP A 54 -12.64 2.63 -3.36
CA ASP A 54 -11.85 3.68 -4.01
C ASP A 54 -10.42 3.23 -4.32
N PHE A 55 -9.78 2.50 -3.41
CA PHE A 55 -8.43 1.99 -3.58
C PHE A 55 -8.37 0.50 -3.25
N TYR A 56 -8.20 -0.33 -4.27
CA TYR A 56 -8.12 -1.77 -4.10
C TYR A 56 -6.73 -2.29 -4.45
N LEU A 57 -6.13 -3.10 -3.58
CA LEU A 57 -4.75 -3.55 -3.73
C LEU A 57 -4.65 -5.08 -3.79
N LEU A 58 -3.75 -5.59 -4.62
CA LEU A 58 -3.18 -6.91 -4.39
C LEU A 58 -2.25 -6.85 -3.17
N HIS A 59 -2.49 -7.73 -2.18
CA HIS A 59 -1.85 -7.62 -0.88
C HIS A 59 -0.52 -8.33 -0.82
N SER A 60 0.53 -7.58 -0.39
CA SER A 60 1.84 -8.14 -0.02
C SER A 60 2.46 -8.94 -1.16
N LEU A 61 2.61 -8.31 -2.33
CA LEU A 61 3.23 -8.94 -3.48
C LEU A 61 4.74 -9.11 -3.27
N HIS A 62 5.23 -10.22 -3.76
CA HIS A 62 6.56 -10.48 -4.25
C HIS A 62 6.42 -11.18 -5.60
N LYS A 63 7.48 -11.21 -6.41
CA LYS A 63 7.43 -11.73 -7.79
C LYS A 63 6.68 -13.06 -7.92
N ALA A 64 7.02 -14.06 -7.10
CA ALA A 64 6.37 -15.38 -7.21
C ALA A 64 4.87 -15.35 -6.88
N ARG A 65 4.44 -14.53 -5.92
CA ARG A 65 3.01 -14.35 -5.59
C ARG A 65 2.27 -13.63 -6.69
N TYR A 66 2.91 -12.66 -7.31
CA TYR A 66 2.35 -11.93 -8.45
C TYR A 66 2.14 -12.86 -9.66
N GLU A 67 3.15 -13.65 -10.02
CA GLU A 67 3.03 -14.63 -11.10
C GLU A 67 1.88 -15.63 -10.85
N LYS A 68 1.71 -16.08 -9.63
CA LYS A 68 0.58 -16.94 -9.26
C LYS A 68 -0.76 -16.23 -9.43
N ALA A 69 -0.87 -14.95 -9.07
CA ALA A 69 -2.08 -14.17 -9.25
C ALA A 69 -2.41 -13.98 -10.75
N LYS A 70 -1.41 -13.74 -11.60
CA LYS A 70 -1.56 -13.68 -13.07
C LYS A 70 -2.03 -15.02 -13.64
N ALA A 71 -1.38 -16.10 -13.27
CA ALA A 71 -1.72 -17.44 -13.75
C ALA A 71 -3.15 -17.87 -13.39
N MET A 72 -3.71 -17.35 -12.29
CA MET A 72 -5.11 -17.54 -11.93
C MET A 72 -6.10 -16.66 -12.73
N GLY A 73 -5.62 -15.72 -13.55
CA GLY A 73 -6.47 -14.72 -14.22
C GLY A 73 -7.00 -13.62 -13.26
N LEU A 74 -6.47 -13.52 -12.05
CA LEU A 74 -6.96 -12.58 -11.04
C LEU A 74 -6.66 -11.13 -11.38
N VAL A 75 -5.50 -10.85 -11.96
CA VAL A 75 -5.10 -9.48 -12.35
C VAL A 75 -6.08 -8.94 -13.39
N ASP A 76 -6.32 -9.71 -14.45
CA ASP A 76 -7.24 -9.34 -15.54
C ASP A 76 -8.67 -9.15 -15.02
N TRP A 77 -9.10 -10.04 -14.13
CA TRP A 77 -10.43 -9.93 -13.52
C TRP A 77 -10.58 -8.67 -12.67
N LEU A 78 -9.56 -8.25 -11.91
CA LEU A 78 -9.61 -7.02 -11.12
C LEU A 78 -9.63 -5.76 -12.01
N TRP A 79 -8.92 -5.77 -13.15
CA TRP A 79 -9.08 -4.73 -14.15
C TRP A 79 -10.51 -4.65 -14.71
N GLN A 80 -11.17 -5.79 -14.92
CA GLN A 80 -12.59 -5.82 -15.30
C GLN A 80 -13.48 -5.23 -14.20
N GLN A 81 -13.19 -5.49 -12.91
CA GLN A 81 -13.93 -4.85 -11.80
C GLN A 81 -13.74 -3.32 -11.77
N LYS A 82 -12.53 -2.85 -12.11
CA LYS A 82 -12.29 -1.42 -12.30
C LYS A 82 -13.09 -0.86 -13.47
N ALA A 83 -13.06 -1.50 -14.61
CA ALA A 83 -13.86 -1.08 -15.78
C ALA A 83 -15.38 -1.06 -15.49
N ALA A 84 -15.86 -1.95 -14.62
CA ALA A 84 -17.24 -2.01 -14.16
C ALA A 84 -17.57 -0.96 -13.06
N GLY A 85 -16.60 -0.13 -12.63
CA GLY A 85 -16.80 0.90 -11.61
C GLY A 85 -16.84 0.39 -10.16
N ARG A 86 -16.59 -0.88 -9.91
CA ARG A 86 -16.55 -1.49 -8.58
C ARG A 86 -15.23 -1.24 -7.85
N ILE A 87 -14.19 -0.92 -8.58
CA ILE A 87 -12.89 -0.44 -8.11
C ILE A 87 -12.61 0.87 -8.83
N ARG A 88 -12.24 1.94 -8.11
CA ARG A 88 -11.87 3.22 -8.73
C ARG A 88 -10.38 3.26 -9.09
N ASN A 89 -9.53 2.86 -8.15
CA ASN A 89 -8.08 2.81 -8.35
C ASN A 89 -7.59 1.41 -7.97
N PHE A 90 -6.89 0.76 -8.90
CA PHE A 90 -6.34 -0.57 -8.70
C PHE A 90 -4.82 -0.52 -8.61
N GLY A 91 -4.28 -1.07 -7.53
CA GLY A 91 -2.86 -1.06 -7.23
C GLY A 91 -2.40 -2.31 -6.48
N PHE A 92 -1.25 -2.21 -5.87
CA PHE A 92 -0.68 -3.32 -5.10
C PHE A 92 0.18 -2.81 -3.94
N SER A 93 0.36 -3.64 -2.91
CA SER A 93 1.41 -3.48 -1.90
C SER A 93 2.50 -4.51 -2.13
N CYS A 94 3.75 -4.12 -2.01
CA CYS A 94 4.90 -4.96 -2.29
C CYS A 94 5.81 -5.10 -1.08
N HIS A 95 6.30 -6.33 -0.89
CA HIS A 95 7.38 -6.72 0.01
C HIS A 95 8.35 -7.57 -0.79
N ASP A 96 9.18 -6.92 -1.59
CA ASP A 96 10.21 -7.53 -2.43
C ASP A 96 11.38 -6.56 -2.57
N ASN A 97 12.53 -7.04 -3.00
CA ASN A 97 13.64 -6.18 -3.37
C ASN A 97 13.30 -5.33 -4.61
N SER A 98 14.18 -4.40 -4.95
CA SER A 98 13.95 -3.47 -6.07
C SER A 98 13.74 -4.17 -7.41
N ALA A 99 14.41 -5.30 -7.67
CA ALA A 99 14.26 -6.05 -8.92
C ALA A 99 12.89 -6.75 -9.01
N GLY A 100 12.42 -7.37 -7.94
CA GLY A 100 11.09 -7.97 -7.88
C GLY A 100 9.99 -6.91 -7.97
N PHE A 101 10.18 -5.78 -7.31
CA PHE A 101 9.27 -4.64 -7.41
C PHE A 101 9.21 -4.07 -8.83
N GLU A 102 10.37 -3.82 -9.48
CA GLU A 102 10.43 -3.33 -10.86
C GLU A 102 9.68 -4.24 -11.83
N TYR A 103 9.86 -5.56 -11.68
CA TYR A 103 9.17 -6.56 -12.48
C TYR A 103 7.64 -6.42 -12.39
N ILE A 104 7.09 -6.22 -11.17
CA ILE A 104 5.66 -6.05 -10.95
C ILE A 104 5.19 -4.69 -11.47
N LEU A 105 5.95 -3.64 -11.15
CA LEU A 105 5.57 -2.26 -11.45
C LEU A 105 5.43 -2.00 -12.96
N ARG A 106 6.33 -2.58 -13.78
CA ARG A 106 6.33 -2.37 -15.24
C ARG A 106 5.35 -3.27 -16.00
N ASP A 107 4.77 -4.28 -15.36
CA ASP A 107 3.92 -5.27 -16.05
C ASP A 107 2.49 -4.79 -16.29
N GLN A 108 2.00 -3.83 -15.51
CA GLN A 108 0.63 -3.32 -15.61
C GLN A 108 0.58 -1.79 -15.52
N PRO A 109 -0.46 -1.15 -16.06
CA PRO A 109 -0.69 0.28 -15.90
C PRO A 109 -1.32 0.61 -14.54
N TRP A 110 -0.61 0.34 -13.46
CA TRP A 110 -1.09 0.53 -12.10
C TRP A 110 -1.50 1.98 -11.84
N ASP A 111 -2.63 2.18 -11.13
CA ASP A 111 -3.03 3.52 -10.71
C ASP A 111 -2.20 4.03 -9.54
N PHE A 112 -1.65 3.14 -8.74
CA PHE A 112 -0.79 3.43 -7.59
C PHE A 112 -0.10 2.16 -7.09
N CYS A 113 0.92 2.35 -6.26
CA CYS A 113 1.53 1.25 -5.51
C CYS A 113 1.77 1.63 -4.06
N GLN A 114 2.03 0.64 -3.20
CA GLN A 114 2.33 0.84 -1.80
C GLN A 114 3.62 0.12 -1.43
N LEU A 115 4.60 0.87 -0.89
CA LEU A 115 5.88 0.37 -0.42
C LEU A 115 6.14 0.75 1.03
N GLN A 116 6.92 -0.08 1.72
CA GLN A 116 7.58 0.31 2.95
C GLN A 116 8.71 1.27 2.62
N TYR A 117 8.64 2.50 3.18
CA TYR A 117 9.68 3.50 2.94
C TYR A 117 9.77 4.50 4.09
N ASN A 118 10.95 4.65 4.65
CA ASN A 118 11.31 5.60 5.67
C ASN A 118 12.83 5.82 5.63
N TYR A 119 13.37 6.78 6.37
CA TYR A 119 14.78 7.13 6.27
C TYR A 119 15.76 6.06 6.80
N LEU A 120 15.30 5.03 7.53
CA LEU A 120 16.13 3.88 7.89
C LEU A 120 16.09 2.77 6.83
N ASP A 121 14.95 2.61 6.13
CA ASP A 121 14.73 1.56 5.14
C ASP A 121 14.99 2.08 3.71
N ARG A 122 16.01 2.93 3.55
CA ARG A 122 16.44 3.46 2.25
C ARG A 122 17.28 2.48 1.45
N ASP A 123 17.96 1.59 2.16
CA ASP A 123 18.86 0.61 1.57
C ASP A 123 18.06 -0.59 1.03
N ASP A 124 18.20 -0.90 -0.25
CA ASP A 124 17.53 -2.00 -0.95
C ASP A 124 18.25 -3.36 -0.83
N ARG A 125 19.25 -3.46 0.05
CA ARG A 125 19.95 -4.73 0.32
C ARG A 125 19.14 -5.75 1.09
N ALA A 126 18.06 -5.34 1.73
CA ALA A 126 17.14 -6.24 2.39
C ALA A 126 16.20 -6.91 1.36
N GLU A 127 15.97 -8.22 1.49
CA GLU A 127 15.20 -9.01 0.52
C GLU A 127 13.74 -8.55 0.35
N GLU A 128 13.17 -7.85 1.34
CA GLU A 128 11.77 -7.43 1.35
C GLU A 128 11.59 -5.91 1.25
N ILE A 129 12.67 -5.16 1.00
CA ILE A 129 12.67 -3.70 0.98
C ILE A 129 13.25 -3.21 -0.35
N SER A 130 12.48 -2.39 -1.04
CA SER A 130 12.89 -1.80 -2.32
C SER A 130 13.72 -0.52 -2.18
N GLY A 131 13.71 0.10 -1.01
CA GLY A 131 14.52 1.27 -0.65
C GLY A 131 14.40 2.46 -1.59
N ASP A 132 15.48 3.24 -1.68
CA ASP A 132 15.58 4.41 -2.58
C ASP A 132 15.39 4.01 -4.05
N ARG A 133 15.85 2.81 -4.45
CA ARG A 133 15.65 2.33 -5.82
C ARG A 133 14.17 2.09 -6.12
N GLY A 134 13.44 1.50 -5.17
CA GLY A 134 11.98 1.33 -5.30
C GLY A 134 11.26 2.65 -5.48
N TYR A 135 11.60 3.66 -4.68
CA TYR A 135 11.07 5.02 -4.85
C TYR A 135 11.36 5.59 -6.24
N GLN A 136 12.62 5.54 -6.71
CA GLN A 136 13.01 6.01 -8.04
C GLN A 136 12.24 5.33 -9.16
N LEU A 137 12.02 4.03 -9.07
CA LEU A 137 11.24 3.26 -10.03
C LEU A 137 9.81 3.79 -10.16
N THR A 138 9.18 4.21 -9.05
CA THR A 138 7.85 4.79 -9.09
C THR A 138 7.82 6.13 -9.85
N GLU A 139 8.85 6.95 -9.69
CA GLU A 139 9.00 8.19 -10.47
C GLU A 139 9.25 7.91 -11.96
N GLU A 140 10.14 6.98 -12.28
CA GLU A 140 10.43 6.57 -13.67
C GLU A 140 9.19 6.05 -14.39
N CYS A 141 8.34 5.30 -13.70
CA CYS A 141 7.11 4.73 -14.25
C CYS A 141 5.90 5.67 -14.17
N GLY A 142 6.01 6.79 -13.45
CA GLY A 142 4.89 7.72 -13.23
C GLY A 142 3.75 7.11 -12.41
N VAL A 143 4.07 6.14 -11.52
CA VAL A 143 3.07 5.46 -10.69
C VAL A 143 3.06 6.10 -9.29
N PRO A 144 1.95 6.70 -8.84
CA PRO A 144 1.82 7.29 -7.51
C PRO A 144 2.16 6.32 -6.39
N LEU A 145 2.92 6.78 -5.39
CA LEU A 145 3.36 5.98 -4.27
C LEU A 145 2.62 6.33 -2.98
N ILE A 146 2.07 5.31 -2.35
CA ILE A 146 1.55 5.35 -0.98
C ILE A 146 2.58 4.66 -0.08
N ILE A 147 2.91 5.29 1.04
CA ILE A 147 3.90 4.76 1.97
C ILE A 147 3.23 3.90 3.04
N MET A 148 3.81 2.74 3.32
CA MET A 148 3.58 2.00 4.56
C MET A 148 4.83 2.08 5.45
N GLU A 149 4.64 1.97 6.75
CA GLU A 149 5.71 2.03 7.74
C GLU A 149 6.53 3.35 7.73
N PRO A 150 5.89 4.53 7.59
CA PRO A 150 6.63 5.80 7.56
C PRO A 150 7.38 6.08 8.85
N ILE A 151 6.93 5.50 9.97
CA ILE A 151 7.59 5.58 11.28
C ILE A 151 8.11 4.22 11.79
N LYS A 152 8.26 3.25 10.90
CA LYS A 152 8.84 1.92 11.16
C LYS A 152 8.25 1.24 12.42
N GLY A 153 6.91 1.01 12.38
CA GLY A 153 6.19 0.38 13.50
C GLY A 153 6.30 1.13 14.85
N GLY A 154 6.64 2.42 14.81
CA GLY A 154 6.85 3.24 16.01
C GLY A 154 8.32 3.44 16.40
N THR A 155 9.26 2.71 15.82
CA THR A 155 10.70 2.84 16.11
C THR A 155 11.20 4.28 15.91
N LEU A 156 10.70 4.98 14.89
CA LEU A 156 11.07 6.36 14.57
C LEU A 156 10.27 7.40 15.37
N ALA A 157 9.41 6.98 16.26
CA ALA A 157 8.68 7.89 17.17
C ALA A 157 9.46 8.22 18.46
N SER A 158 10.55 7.47 18.73
CA SER A 158 11.43 7.70 19.87
C SER A 158 12.86 7.33 19.48
N LEU A 159 13.62 8.32 19.05
CA LEU A 159 15.01 8.15 18.63
C LEU A 159 15.98 8.12 19.83
N PRO A 160 17.14 7.46 19.70
CA PRO A 160 18.26 7.66 20.60
C PRO A 160 18.63 9.14 20.72
N ALA A 161 19.07 9.57 21.91
CA ALA A 161 19.32 10.98 22.22
C ALA A 161 20.32 11.66 21.27
N ASP A 162 21.34 10.96 20.83
CA ASP A 162 22.35 11.42 19.88
C ASP A 162 21.77 11.63 18.47
N ALA A 163 20.84 10.79 18.03
CA ALA A 163 20.13 10.93 16.77
C ALA A 163 19.04 12.02 16.83
N ALA A 164 18.35 12.17 17.96
CA ALA A 164 17.31 13.17 18.15
C ALA A 164 17.87 14.60 18.29
N ALA A 165 19.02 14.76 18.94
CA ALA A 165 19.60 16.07 19.26
C ALA A 165 19.72 17.04 18.09
N PRO A 166 20.26 16.68 16.91
CA PRO A 166 20.32 17.59 15.78
C PRO A 166 18.95 17.98 15.23
N LEU A 167 17.96 17.09 15.30
CA LEU A 167 16.59 17.35 14.83
C LEU A 167 15.91 18.35 15.78
N HIS A 168 16.02 18.13 17.08
CA HIS A 168 15.46 19.01 18.10
C HIS A 168 16.15 20.37 18.17
N ALA A 169 17.45 20.45 17.81
CA ALA A 169 18.13 21.74 17.66
C ALA A 169 17.53 22.59 16.53
N LEU A 170 17.07 21.96 15.44
CA LEU A 170 16.41 22.66 14.33
C LEU A 170 14.95 23.06 14.67
N ARG A 171 14.24 22.20 15.37
CA ARG A 171 12.85 22.43 15.79
C ARG A 171 12.57 21.79 17.15
N PRO A 172 12.72 22.54 18.25
CA PRO A 172 12.56 22.01 19.63
C PRO A 172 11.19 21.40 19.91
N ASP A 173 10.13 21.92 19.28
CA ASP A 173 8.74 21.47 19.49
C ASP A 173 8.33 20.30 18.59
N ALA A 174 9.18 19.88 17.64
CA ALA A 174 8.86 18.78 16.73
C ALA A 174 9.17 17.43 17.37
N THR A 175 8.20 16.50 17.30
CA THR A 175 8.42 15.12 17.75
C THR A 175 9.25 14.34 16.74
N ASP A 176 9.93 13.27 17.17
CA ASP A 176 10.69 12.38 16.28
C ASP A 176 9.81 11.80 15.16
N ALA A 177 8.59 11.36 15.50
CA ALA A 177 7.61 10.90 14.51
C ALA A 177 7.29 11.95 13.44
N SER A 178 7.20 13.23 13.84
CA SER A 178 6.92 14.32 12.89
C SER A 178 8.07 14.53 11.89
N TRP A 179 9.30 14.27 12.28
CA TRP A 179 10.45 14.30 11.38
C TRP A 179 10.39 13.15 10.35
N ALA A 180 10.06 11.93 10.80
CA ALA A 180 9.89 10.80 9.88
C ALA A 180 8.77 11.06 8.84
N LEU A 181 7.62 11.58 9.29
CA LEU A 181 6.52 11.94 8.38
C LEU A 181 6.88 13.07 7.43
N ARG A 182 7.62 14.09 7.89
CA ARG A 182 8.11 15.17 7.04
C ARG A 182 9.09 14.68 5.99
N TRP A 183 10.00 13.77 6.37
CA TRP A 183 10.94 13.16 5.44
C TRP A 183 10.19 12.41 4.34
N VAL A 184 9.25 11.54 4.69
CA VAL A 184 8.41 10.84 3.69
C VAL A 184 7.65 11.83 2.82
N GLY A 185 6.98 12.83 3.41
CA GLY A 185 6.21 13.84 2.69
C GLY A 185 7.03 14.84 1.88
N SER A 186 8.37 14.84 1.99
CA SER A 186 9.24 15.66 1.14
C SER A 186 9.51 15.04 -0.24
N HIS A 187 9.14 13.78 -0.43
CA HIS A 187 9.34 13.08 -1.69
C HIS A 187 8.20 13.37 -2.66
N LYS A 188 8.55 13.86 -3.85
CA LYS A 188 7.60 14.41 -4.83
C LYS A 188 6.51 13.43 -5.29
N ASN A 189 6.84 12.14 -5.42
CA ASN A 189 5.91 11.12 -5.90
C ASN A 189 5.16 10.40 -4.76
N VAL A 190 5.30 10.86 -3.51
CA VAL A 190 4.55 10.36 -2.37
C VAL A 190 3.24 11.13 -2.23
N HIS A 191 2.12 10.42 -2.21
CA HIS A 191 0.78 11.02 -2.15
C HIS A 191 0.09 10.81 -0.80
N VAL A 192 0.47 9.79 -0.05
CA VAL A 192 -0.03 9.49 1.32
C VAL A 192 1.06 8.83 2.13
#